data_45e5f470a07ee8c1192fea7d90ab8d58
#
_entry.id   45e5f470a07ee8c1192fea7d90ab8d58
#
_cell.length_a   1.000
_cell.length_b   1.000
_cell.length_c   1.000
_cell.angle_alpha   90.00
_cell.angle_beta   90.00
_cell.angle_gamma   90.00
#
_symmetry.space_group_name_H-M   'P 1'
#
loop_
_entity.id
_entity.type
_entity.pdbx_description
1 polymer ?
#
loop_
_entity_poly.entity_id
_entity_poly.type
_entity_poly.pdbx_seq_one_letter_code
_entity_poly.pdbx_strand_id
1 'polypeptide(L)'
;NTLELKELSADGQISRLSAQYLGTDYTCMEALPGALQLLETQPEPGRKLRIGVQDGIAPISSSRDDGSFGGLIPDLAQLVAEKLGWTFEYMVINSDNVAAELGSGNIDCAWMAASFSGSSSSVSLSPGWLRNTHELVVRSDSRYTRKNSLKGKVIGITDATALAALKESGMDAKVGSVWYYDDLSACFAALAAGDCDAVVIDGIVSGYYM
;
A
#
# COMPACT_ATOMS: atom_id res chain seq x y z
N ASN A 1 9.63 -0.37 14.00
CA ASN A 1 9.91 -1.68 14.61
C ASN A 1 8.62 -2.50 14.63
N THR A 2 8.74 -3.81 14.41
CA THR A 2 7.60 -4.73 14.35
C THR A 2 6.84 -4.83 15.70
N LEU A 3 7.52 -4.62 16.82
CA LEU A 3 6.91 -4.73 18.14
C LEU A 3 5.88 -3.63 18.41
N GLU A 4 6.10 -2.40 17.93
CA GLU A 4 5.11 -1.32 18.03
C GLU A 4 3.83 -1.66 17.27
N LEU A 5 3.95 -2.22 16.07
CA LEU A 5 2.78 -2.64 15.29
C LEU A 5 2.03 -3.80 15.97
N LYS A 6 2.74 -4.75 16.56
CA LYS A 6 2.12 -5.85 17.32
C LYS A 6 1.35 -5.35 18.55
N GLU A 7 1.87 -4.35 19.25
CA GLU A 7 1.17 -3.73 20.39
C GLU A 7 -0.04 -2.93 19.95
N LEU A 8 0.09 -2.10 18.89
CA LEU A 8 -1.04 -1.37 18.31
C LEU A 8 -2.13 -2.31 17.75
N SER A 9 -1.72 -3.49 17.28
CA SER A 9 -2.66 -4.55 16.89
C SER A 9 -3.40 -5.11 18.09
N ALA A 10 -2.71 -5.36 19.21
CA ALA A 10 -3.30 -5.85 20.47
C ALA A 10 -4.31 -4.85 21.06
N ASP A 11 -4.03 -3.54 20.95
CA ASP A 11 -4.92 -2.46 21.37
C ASP A 11 -6.11 -2.25 20.41
N GLY A 12 -6.17 -2.98 19.28
CA GLY A 12 -7.18 -2.84 18.25
C GLY A 12 -7.08 -1.54 17.44
N GLN A 13 -5.97 -0.79 17.55
CA GLN A 13 -5.84 0.50 16.89
C GLN A 13 -5.65 0.33 15.38
N ILE A 14 -4.87 -0.66 14.93
CA ILE A 14 -4.69 -0.95 13.50
C ILE A 14 -6.01 -1.41 12.88
N SER A 15 -6.76 -2.28 13.57
CA SER A 15 -8.08 -2.75 13.11
C SER A 15 -9.08 -1.59 12.94
N ARG A 16 -9.08 -0.64 13.89
CA ARG A 16 -9.92 0.56 13.79
C ARG A 16 -9.55 1.43 12.58
N LEU A 17 -8.25 1.69 12.36
CA LEU A 17 -7.80 2.44 11.20
C LEU A 17 -8.14 1.72 9.89
N SER A 18 -7.91 0.40 9.84
CA SER A 18 -8.28 -0.41 8.67
C SER A 18 -9.76 -0.28 8.35
N ALA A 19 -10.64 -0.47 9.32
CA ALA A 19 -12.08 -0.33 9.13
C ALA A 19 -12.50 1.11 8.75
N GLN A 20 -11.87 2.13 9.33
CA GLN A 20 -12.15 3.54 9.05
C GLN A 20 -11.82 3.91 7.60
N TYR A 21 -10.65 3.52 7.11
CA TYR A 21 -10.16 3.93 5.79
C TYR A 21 -10.57 2.98 4.67
N LEU A 22 -10.68 1.67 4.96
CA LEU A 22 -10.89 0.63 3.96
C LEU A 22 -12.29 0.01 4.03
N GLY A 23 -13.15 0.48 4.95
CA GLY A 23 -14.52 -0.01 5.13
C GLY A 23 -14.62 -1.35 5.86
N THR A 24 -13.51 -2.07 6.05
CA THR A 24 -13.45 -3.33 6.78
C THR A 24 -12.07 -3.56 7.38
N ASP A 25 -11.96 -4.53 8.28
CA ASP A 25 -10.70 -4.90 8.90
C ASP A 25 -9.90 -5.88 8.03
N TYR A 26 -8.82 -5.39 7.41
CA TYR A 26 -7.86 -6.18 6.64
C TYR A 26 -6.61 -6.57 7.44
N THR A 27 -6.56 -6.28 8.74
CA THR A 27 -5.35 -6.55 9.53
C THR A 27 -5.01 -8.04 9.59
N CYS A 28 -3.71 -8.33 9.52
CA CYS A 28 -3.16 -9.68 9.65
C CYS A 28 -1.94 -9.73 10.58
N MET A 29 -1.59 -8.61 11.21
CA MET A 29 -0.51 -8.55 12.19
C MET A 29 -0.92 -9.33 13.44
N GLU A 30 -0.04 -10.21 13.89
CA GLU A 30 -0.18 -10.90 15.17
C GLU A 30 -0.19 -9.88 16.31
N ALA A 31 -1.26 -9.92 17.12
CA ALA A 31 -1.39 -9.09 18.32
C ALA A 31 -0.47 -9.60 19.44
N LEU A 32 0.29 -8.70 20.05
CA LEU A 32 1.15 -9.04 21.18
C LEU A 32 1.05 -7.94 22.24
N PRO A 33 0.19 -8.12 23.25
CA PRO A 33 0.10 -7.16 24.35
C PRO A 33 1.43 -7.04 25.09
N GLY A 34 1.85 -5.80 25.40
CA GLY A 34 3.12 -5.55 26.07
C GLY A 34 4.35 -5.75 25.19
N ALA A 35 4.18 -5.79 23.87
CA ALA A 35 5.29 -6.02 22.93
C ALA A 35 6.42 -5.01 23.09
N LEU A 36 6.12 -3.75 23.43
CA LEU A 36 7.14 -2.72 23.64
C LEU A 36 8.04 -3.01 24.86
N GLN A 37 7.56 -3.77 25.83
CA GLN A 37 8.37 -4.17 26.99
C GLN A 37 9.44 -5.20 26.63
N LEU A 38 9.32 -5.85 25.46
CA LEU A 38 10.29 -6.82 24.94
C LEU A 38 11.45 -6.15 24.19
N LEU A 39 11.44 -4.83 24.06
CA LEU A 39 12.55 -4.11 23.45
C LEU A 39 13.77 -4.19 24.36
N GLU A 40 14.89 -4.69 23.84
CA GLU A 40 16.17 -4.75 24.56
C GLU A 40 16.67 -3.36 24.98
N THR A 41 16.36 -2.35 24.17
CA THR A 41 16.67 -0.95 24.44
C THR A 41 15.42 -0.12 24.23
N GLN A 42 15.02 0.63 25.24
CA GLN A 42 13.86 1.52 25.14
C GLN A 42 14.18 2.64 24.13
N PRO A 43 13.24 2.97 23.24
CA PRO A 43 13.42 4.04 22.28
C PRO A 43 13.68 5.38 22.98
N GLU A 44 14.70 6.11 22.54
CA GLU A 44 14.95 7.46 23.05
C GLU A 44 13.81 8.38 22.59
N PRO A 45 13.13 9.10 23.51
CA PRO A 45 12.09 10.06 23.13
C PRO A 45 12.69 11.27 22.40
N GLY A 46 11.87 11.96 21.60
CA GLY A 46 12.28 13.15 20.86
C GLY A 46 13.04 12.85 19.54
N ARG A 47 13.16 11.59 19.15
CA ARG A 47 13.79 11.23 17.88
C ARG A 47 12.94 11.74 16.70
N LYS A 48 13.62 12.28 15.68
CA LYS A 48 13.04 12.69 14.40
C LYS A 48 13.39 11.67 13.33
N LEU A 49 12.40 11.17 12.60
CA LEU A 49 12.62 10.23 11.48
C LEU A 49 12.00 10.78 10.21
N ARG A 50 12.72 10.62 9.10
CA ARG A 50 12.22 10.87 7.75
C ARG A 50 11.62 9.60 7.21
N ILE A 51 10.33 9.66 6.92
CA ILE A 51 9.56 8.52 6.45
C ILE A 51 9.22 8.70 4.98
N GLY A 52 9.68 7.76 4.15
CA GLY A 52 9.27 7.67 2.76
C GLY A 52 7.83 7.18 2.67
N VAL A 53 6.98 7.93 1.98
CA VAL A 53 5.57 7.59 1.71
C VAL A 53 5.25 7.75 0.23
N GLN A 54 4.28 7.00 -0.25
CA GLN A 54 3.70 7.24 -1.58
C GLN A 54 2.64 8.33 -1.49
N ASP A 55 2.51 9.12 -2.56
CA ASP A 55 1.44 10.12 -2.70
C ASP A 55 0.42 9.67 -3.74
N GLY A 56 -0.79 10.24 -3.67
CA GLY A 56 -1.85 10.02 -4.67
C GLY A 56 -2.51 8.64 -4.58
N ILE A 57 -2.34 7.90 -3.48
CA ILE A 57 -2.95 6.58 -3.27
C ILE A 57 -3.99 6.66 -2.15
N ALA A 58 -5.04 7.45 -2.36
CA ALA A 58 -6.16 7.48 -1.41
C ALA A 58 -6.87 6.11 -1.39
N PRO A 59 -7.36 5.65 -0.24
CA PRO A 59 -7.31 6.23 1.10
C PRO A 59 -6.03 5.87 1.88
N ILE A 60 -5.03 5.29 1.24
CA ILE A 60 -3.82 4.78 1.89
C ILE A 60 -2.90 5.92 2.31
N SER A 61 -2.54 6.78 1.36
CA SER A 61 -1.68 7.95 1.59
C SER A 61 -1.88 8.97 0.48
N SER A 62 -2.18 10.21 0.85
CA SER A 62 -2.28 11.31 -0.10
C SER A 62 -1.93 12.65 0.56
N SER A 63 -1.32 13.53 -0.22
CA SER A 63 -1.12 14.91 0.17
C SER A 63 -2.45 15.67 0.18
N ARG A 64 -2.58 16.63 1.08
CA ARG A 64 -3.69 17.59 1.18
C ARG A 64 -3.28 18.95 0.65
N ASP A 65 -4.25 19.81 0.38
CA ASP A 65 -4.02 21.16 -0.14
C ASP A 65 -3.16 22.03 0.81
N ASP A 66 -3.15 21.73 2.11
CA ASP A 66 -2.32 22.41 3.11
C ASP A 66 -0.89 21.85 3.21
N GLY A 67 -0.53 20.90 2.36
CA GLY A 67 0.78 20.25 2.34
C GLY A 67 0.95 19.14 3.39
N SER A 68 -0.06 18.86 4.22
CA SER A 68 -0.04 17.71 5.13
C SER A 68 -0.36 16.42 4.39
N PHE A 69 0.04 15.29 4.99
CA PHE A 69 -0.36 13.97 4.52
C PHE A 69 -1.55 13.44 5.31
N GLY A 70 -2.43 12.72 4.63
CA GLY A 70 -3.56 12.02 5.25
C GLY A 70 -3.75 10.63 4.68
N GLY A 71 -4.50 9.81 5.41
CA GLY A 71 -4.81 8.44 5.05
C GLY A 71 -4.35 7.44 6.09
N LEU A 72 -4.53 6.16 5.77
CA LEU A 72 -4.23 5.05 6.67
C LEU A 72 -2.77 5.04 7.16
N ILE A 73 -1.82 5.26 6.25
CA ILE A 73 -0.37 5.22 6.56
C ILE A 73 0.04 6.39 7.46
N PRO A 74 -0.27 7.67 7.13
CA PRO A 74 0.06 8.78 8.00
C PRO A 74 -0.55 8.66 9.40
N ASP A 75 -1.81 8.23 9.51
CA ASP A 75 -2.46 8.09 10.82
C ASP A 75 -1.86 6.93 11.63
N LEU A 76 -1.50 5.82 10.99
CA LEU A 76 -0.77 4.74 11.67
C LEU A 76 0.61 5.20 12.13
N ALA A 77 1.33 5.94 11.29
CA ALA A 77 2.62 6.48 11.64
C ALA A 77 2.51 7.45 12.84
N GLN A 78 1.46 8.27 12.88
CA GLN A 78 1.20 9.15 14.02
C GLN A 78 0.99 8.37 15.33
N LEU A 79 0.22 7.27 15.30
CA LEU A 79 0.03 6.42 16.48
C LEU A 79 1.35 5.82 16.99
N VAL A 80 2.23 5.41 16.08
CA VAL A 80 3.57 4.92 16.44
C VAL A 80 4.42 6.04 17.02
N ALA A 81 4.39 7.22 16.42
CA ALA A 81 5.12 8.39 16.89
C ALA A 81 4.73 8.76 18.33
N GLU A 82 3.43 8.81 18.60
CA GLU A 82 2.89 9.10 19.93
C GLU A 82 3.34 8.07 20.98
N LYS A 83 3.26 6.77 20.67
CA LYS A 83 3.71 5.71 21.59
C LYS A 83 5.20 5.79 21.91
N LEU A 84 6.02 6.22 20.97
CA LEU A 84 7.48 6.27 21.10
C LEU A 84 8.01 7.64 21.54
N GLY A 85 7.15 8.68 21.56
CA GLY A 85 7.57 10.04 21.79
C GLY A 85 8.44 10.58 20.64
N TRP A 86 8.21 10.13 19.41
CA TRP A 86 8.95 10.51 18.20
C TRP A 86 8.18 11.52 17.36
N THR A 87 8.86 12.10 16.38
CA THR A 87 8.24 12.93 15.34
C THR A 87 8.65 12.42 13.97
N PHE A 88 7.73 12.48 13.02
CA PHE A 88 7.94 12.00 11.67
C PHE A 88 7.87 13.14 10.67
N GLU A 89 8.80 13.15 9.73
CA GLU A 89 8.82 14.02 8.56
C GLU A 89 8.57 13.15 7.33
N TYR A 90 7.52 13.48 6.58
CA TYR A 90 7.12 12.68 5.42
C TYR A 90 7.86 13.15 4.17
N MET A 91 8.45 12.19 3.45
CA MET A 91 9.15 12.37 2.18
C MET A 91 8.40 11.59 1.11
N VAL A 92 7.94 12.27 0.06
CA VAL A 92 7.31 11.58 -1.07
C VAL A 92 8.39 10.82 -1.87
N ILE A 93 8.18 9.53 -2.03
CA ILE A 93 9.07 8.68 -2.80
C ILE A 93 8.29 7.76 -3.73
N ASN A 94 8.93 7.35 -4.81
CA ASN A 94 8.43 6.28 -5.66
C ASN A 94 8.80 4.91 -5.04
N SER A 95 7.88 3.94 -5.10
CA SER A 95 8.10 2.57 -4.62
C SER A 95 9.34 1.91 -5.21
N ASP A 96 9.67 2.21 -6.47
CA ASP A 96 10.82 1.65 -7.16
C ASP A 96 12.16 2.18 -6.62
N ASN A 97 12.14 3.33 -5.94
CA ASN A 97 13.33 4.02 -5.44
C ASN A 97 13.62 3.77 -3.94
N VAL A 98 12.77 3.01 -3.23
CA VAL A 98 12.89 2.80 -1.76
C VAL A 98 14.29 2.37 -1.34
N ALA A 99 14.87 1.38 -2.03
CA ALA A 99 16.20 0.88 -1.68
C ALA A 99 17.30 1.94 -1.87
N ALA A 100 17.19 2.77 -2.91
CA ALA A 100 18.13 3.87 -3.17
C ALA A 100 18.00 4.98 -2.14
N GLU A 101 16.76 5.38 -1.79
CA GLU A 101 16.48 6.41 -0.79
C GLU A 101 16.93 6.01 0.62
N LEU A 102 16.74 4.74 1.01
CA LEU A 102 17.27 4.18 2.24
C LEU A 102 18.80 4.11 2.22
N GLY A 103 19.37 3.63 1.12
CA GLY A 103 20.82 3.48 0.97
C GLY A 103 21.59 4.80 0.96
N SER A 104 20.99 5.86 0.42
CA SER A 104 21.57 7.21 0.44
C SER A 104 21.35 7.95 1.77
N GLY A 105 20.49 7.41 2.65
CA GLY A 105 20.12 8.07 3.90
C GLY A 105 19.20 9.27 3.72
N ASN A 106 18.50 9.40 2.60
CA ASN A 106 17.48 10.43 2.39
C ASN A 106 16.25 10.19 3.26
N ILE A 107 15.94 8.92 3.50
CA ILE A 107 14.89 8.48 4.43
C ILE A 107 15.45 7.49 5.44
N ASP A 108 14.85 7.42 6.60
CA ASP A 108 15.24 6.48 7.68
C ASP A 108 14.42 5.18 7.61
N CYS A 109 13.20 5.25 7.10
CA CYS A 109 12.35 4.10 6.78
C CYS A 109 11.31 4.48 5.72
N ALA A 110 10.71 3.47 5.09
CA ALA A 110 9.57 3.65 4.19
C ALA A 110 8.31 2.99 4.76
N TRP A 111 7.19 3.68 4.67
CA TRP A 111 5.86 3.19 5.06
C TRP A 111 4.97 3.24 3.83
N MET A 112 4.69 2.07 3.28
CA MET A 112 4.01 1.95 2.00
C MET A 112 3.07 0.75 2.02
N ALA A 113 2.02 0.83 1.22
CA ALA A 113 1.12 -0.30 0.96
C ALA A 113 1.62 -1.17 -0.21
N ALA A 114 2.93 -1.19 -0.46
CA ALA A 114 3.50 -1.95 -1.56
C ALA A 114 3.85 -3.37 -1.15
N SER A 115 3.58 -4.32 -2.01
CA SER A 115 4.13 -5.67 -1.92
C SER A 115 5.54 -5.64 -2.52
N PHE A 116 6.55 -5.86 -1.68
CA PHE A 116 7.93 -5.99 -2.16
C PHE A 116 8.16 -7.41 -2.70
N SER A 117 8.31 -7.53 -4.00
CA SER A 117 8.64 -8.80 -4.68
C SER A 117 10.15 -9.00 -4.89
N GLY A 118 10.99 -8.48 -4.02
CA GLY A 118 12.44 -8.61 -4.15
C GLY A 118 13.14 -8.65 -2.81
N SER A 119 13.93 -9.69 -2.55
CA SER A 119 14.89 -9.70 -1.46
C SER A 119 16.10 -8.83 -1.85
N SER A 120 16.05 -7.54 -1.52
CA SER A 120 17.28 -6.75 -1.48
C SER A 120 17.98 -7.06 -0.16
N SER A 121 19.22 -7.53 -0.21
CA SER A 121 20.04 -7.76 0.98
C SER A 121 20.33 -6.48 1.80
N SER A 122 19.93 -5.33 1.26
CA SER A 122 20.15 -4.00 1.86
C SER A 122 18.91 -3.42 2.55
N VAL A 123 17.74 -4.05 2.43
CA VAL A 123 16.47 -3.56 3.02
C VAL A 123 15.87 -4.61 3.92
N SER A 124 15.61 -4.24 5.17
CA SER A 124 14.85 -5.09 6.11
C SER A 124 13.36 -4.76 6.02
N LEU A 125 12.52 -5.77 5.86
CA LEU A 125 11.07 -5.62 5.79
C LEU A 125 10.42 -6.04 7.11
N SER A 126 9.37 -5.33 7.51
CA SER A 126 8.46 -5.82 8.56
C SER A 126 7.61 -6.97 8.01
N PRO A 127 7.09 -7.85 8.88
CA PRO A 127 6.00 -8.73 8.49
C PRO A 127 4.82 -7.94 7.90
N GLY A 128 4.07 -8.57 7.01
CA GLY A 128 2.84 -7.98 6.49
C GLY A 128 1.85 -7.66 7.63
N TRP A 129 1.21 -6.50 7.57
CA TRP A 129 0.25 -6.06 8.58
C TRP A 129 -1.17 -5.90 8.06
N LEU A 130 -1.34 -5.80 6.72
CA LEU A 130 -2.63 -5.86 6.02
C LEU A 130 -2.64 -7.02 5.03
N ARG A 131 -3.76 -7.72 4.95
CA ARG A 131 -4.03 -8.65 3.85
C ARG A 131 -4.42 -7.84 2.63
N ASN A 132 -3.76 -8.10 1.53
CA ASN A 132 -4.07 -7.50 0.26
C ASN A 132 -4.21 -8.57 -0.82
N THR A 133 -5.09 -8.34 -1.76
CA THR A 133 -5.27 -9.14 -2.97
C THR A 133 -5.35 -8.19 -4.16
N HIS A 134 -4.92 -8.65 -5.33
CA HIS A 134 -5.17 -7.90 -6.55
C HIS A 134 -6.53 -8.25 -7.12
N GLU A 135 -7.28 -7.26 -7.51
CA GLU A 135 -8.61 -7.38 -8.10
C GLU A 135 -8.62 -6.87 -9.54
N LEU A 136 -9.44 -7.51 -10.36
CA LEU A 136 -9.74 -7.05 -11.71
C LEU A 136 -11.06 -6.28 -11.69
N VAL A 137 -10.98 -4.98 -11.91
CA VAL A 137 -12.13 -4.09 -12.01
C VAL A 137 -12.50 -3.87 -13.46
N VAL A 138 -13.78 -3.96 -13.77
CA VAL A 138 -14.36 -3.74 -15.09
C VAL A 138 -15.52 -2.75 -14.98
N ARG A 139 -15.91 -2.13 -16.10
CA ARG A 139 -17.12 -1.28 -16.09
C ARG A 139 -18.35 -2.12 -15.73
N SER A 140 -19.27 -1.52 -14.98
CA SER A 140 -20.52 -2.17 -14.55
C SER A 140 -21.45 -2.58 -15.72
N ASP A 141 -21.35 -1.86 -16.85
CA ASP A 141 -22.09 -2.15 -18.08
C ASP A 141 -21.40 -3.17 -18.99
N SER A 142 -20.22 -3.67 -18.59
CA SER A 142 -19.46 -4.63 -19.37
C SER A 142 -20.04 -6.04 -19.29
N ARG A 143 -19.70 -6.87 -20.31
CA ARG A 143 -20.05 -8.30 -20.35
C ARG A 143 -19.03 -9.17 -19.65
N TYR A 144 -18.01 -8.58 -19.01
CA TYR A 144 -16.91 -9.32 -18.41
C TYR A 144 -17.25 -9.77 -16.99
N THR A 145 -17.80 -10.95 -16.86
CA THR A 145 -18.22 -11.52 -15.56
C THR A 145 -17.23 -12.56 -14.99
N ARG A 146 -16.23 -12.93 -15.75
CA ARG A 146 -15.23 -13.97 -15.38
C ARG A 146 -13.88 -13.64 -16.01
N LYS A 147 -12.78 -14.08 -15.38
CA LYS A 147 -11.40 -13.92 -15.90
C LYS A 147 -11.25 -14.34 -17.36
N ASN A 148 -11.87 -15.44 -17.76
CA ASN A 148 -11.80 -15.96 -19.15
C ASN A 148 -12.49 -15.04 -20.18
N SER A 149 -13.41 -14.16 -19.76
CA SER A 149 -14.04 -13.21 -20.68
C SER A 149 -13.12 -12.05 -21.09
N LEU A 150 -11.98 -11.92 -20.42
CA LEU A 150 -10.94 -10.93 -20.72
C LEU A 150 -9.88 -11.45 -21.73
N LYS A 151 -10.08 -12.62 -22.34
CA LYS A 151 -9.17 -13.13 -23.37
C LYS A 151 -9.06 -12.17 -24.55
N GLY A 152 -7.83 -11.81 -24.90
CA GLY A 152 -7.55 -10.88 -26.00
C GLY A 152 -7.89 -9.41 -25.70
N LYS A 153 -8.16 -9.06 -24.43
CA LYS A 153 -8.56 -7.72 -23.99
C LYS A 153 -7.38 -6.92 -23.45
N VAL A 154 -7.56 -5.61 -23.34
CA VAL A 154 -6.55 -4.68 -22.81
C VAL A 154 -6.74 -4.53 -21.31
N ILE A 155 -5.66 -4.74 -20.55
CA ILE A 155 -5.66 -4.59 -19.09
C ILE A 155 -4.78 -3.40 -18.71
N GLY A 156 -5.33 -2.46 -17.94
CA GLY A 156 -4.61 -1.35 -17.33
C GLY A 156 -3.97 -1.75 -16.00
N ILE A 157 -2.76 -1.28 -15.77
CA ILE A 157 -2.02 -1.44 -14.51
C ILE A 157 -1.24 -0.17 -14.20
N THR A 158 -0.84 0.01 -12.94
CA THR A 158 -0.03 1.16 -12.51
C THR A 158 1.40 0.80 -12.11
N ASP A 159 1.66 -0.48 -11.81
CA ASP A 159 2.95 -0.90 -11.25
C ASP A 159 3.31 -2.36 -11.58
N ALA A 160 4.54 -2.72 -11.21
CA ALA A 160 5.07 -4.05 -11.45
C ALA A 160 4.42 -5.14 -10.59
N THR A 161 3.81 -4.80 -9.44
CA THR A 161 3.14 -5.77 -8.56
C THR A 161 1.84 -6.24 -9.18
N ALA A 162 1.08 -5.33 -9.81
CA ALA A 162 -0.11 -5.66 -10.59
C ALA A 162 0.24 -6.58 -11.79
N LEU A 163 1.38 -6.32 -12.47
CA LEU A 163 1.86 -7.21 -13.52
C LEU A 163 2.23 -8.60 -12.99
N ALA A 164 2.90 -8.66 -11.83
CA ALA A 164 3.25 -9.92 -11.18
C ALA A 164 1.99 -10.74 -10.85
N ALA A 165 0.96 -10.09 -10.29
CA ALA A 165 -0.32 -10.74 -10.00
C ALA A 165 -1.02 -11.29 -11.26
N LEU A 166 -0.97 -10.57 -12.38
CA LEU A 166 -1.46 -11.08 -13.66
C LEU A 166 -0.70 -12.33 -14.10
N LYS A 167 0.63 -12.33 -13.98
CA LYS A 167 1.48 -13.49 -14.34
C LYS A 167 1.20 -14.69 -13.44
N GLU A 168 1.15 -14.49 -12.14
CA GLU A 168 0.83 -15.57 -11.17
C GLU A 168 -0.55 -16.20 -11.43
N SER A 169 -1.51 -15.38 -11.85
CA SER A 169 -2.85 -15.89 -12.21
C SER A 169 -2.91 -16.54 -13.61
N GLY A 170 -1.84 -16.47 -14.40
CA GLY A 170 -1.79 -16.93 -15.78
C GLY A 170 -2.69 -16.13 -16.74
N MET A 171 -3.04 -14.91 -16.35
CA MET A 171 -3.87 -14.01 -17.17
C MET A 171 -3.05 -13.27 -18.22
N ASP A 172 -1.78 -12.97 -17.93
CA ASP A 172 -0.86 -12.29 -18.85
C ASP A 172 -0.76 -13.00 -20.21
N ALA A 173 -0.76 -14.33 -20.21
CA ALA A 173 -0.73 -15.14 -21.44
C ALA A 173 -2.08 -15.18 -22.18
N LYS A 174 -3.16 -14.72 -21.58
CA LYS A 174 -4.52 -14.79 -22.15
C LYS A 174 -5.04 -13.46 -22.66
N VAL A 175 -4.61 -12.37 -22.04
CA VAL A 175 -5.03 -11.01 -22.42
C VAL A 175 -4.35 -10.58 -23.73
N GLY A 176 -4.88 -9.56 -24.37
CA GLY A 176 -4.32 -9.03 -25.63
C GLY A 176 -3.11 -8.16 -25.41
N SER A 177 -3.19 -7.29 -24.40
CA SER A 177 -2.09 -6.40 -24.01
C SER A 177 -2.27 -5.92 -22.56
N VAL A 178 -1.16 -5.46 -21.98
CA VAL A 178 -1.12 -4.81 -20.67
C VAL A 178 -0.54 -3.42 -20.86
N TRP A 179 -1.26 -2.40 -20.40
CA TRP A 179 -0.88 -1.01 -20.54
C TRP A 179 -0.60 -0.41 -19.17
N TYR A 180 0.51 0.31 -19.07
CA TYR A 180 0.90 1.05 -17.89
C TYR A 180 0.31 2.45 -17.90
N TYR A 181 -0.25 2.86 -16.78
CA TYR A 181 -0.74 4.21 -16.53
C TYR A 181 0.02 4.80 -15.34
N ASP A 182 0.14 6.14 -15.33
CA ASP A 182 0.94 6.84 -14.32
C ASP A 182 0.37 6.70 -12.90
N ASP A 183 -0.95 6.62 -12.78
CA ASP A 183 -1.66 6.47 -11.51
C ASP A 183 -3.02 5.77 -11.67
N LEU A 184 -3.67 5.49 -10.55
CA LEU A 184 -5.00 4.86 -10.53
C LEU A 184 -6.08 5.74 -11.19
N SER A 185 -5.98 7.06 -11.07
CA SER A 185 -6.95 7.99 -11.67
C SER A 185 -6.92 7.90 -13.19
N ALA A 186 -5.71 7.90 -13.77
CA ALA A 186 -5.51 7.69 -15.20
C ALA A 186 -6.00 6.31 -15.65
N CYS A 187 -5.74 5.28 -14.84
CA CYS A 187 -6.21 3.92 -15.10
C CYS A 187 -7.73 3.83 -15.16
N PHE A 188 -8.43 4.44 -14.20
CA PHE A 188 -9.90 4.48 -14.17
C PHE A 188 -10.50 5.37 -15.26
N ALA A 189 -9.85 6.48 -15.59
CA ALA A 189 -10.26 7.32 -16.73
C ALA A 189 -10.20 6.53 -18.04
N ALA A 190 -9.13 5.78 -18.28
CA ALA A 190 -8.98 4.92 -19.43
C ALA A 190 -10.02 3.78 -19.47
N LEU A 191 -10.33 3.18 -18.31
CA LEU A 191 -11.39 2.18 -18.18
C LEU A 191 -12.76 2.77 -18.54
N ALA A 192 -13.07 3.96 -18.04
CA ALA A 192 -14.33 4.65 -18.33
C ALA A 192 -14.44 5.04 -19.80
N ALA A 193 -13.35 5.51 -20.43
CA ALA A 193 -13.29 5.84 -21.86
C ALA A 193 -13.38 4.59 -22.76
N GLY A 194 -13.07 3.39 -22.23
CA GLY A 194 -13.01 2.17 -23.01
C GLY A 194 -11.66 1.93 -23.71
N ASP A 195 -10.62 2.67 -23.32
CA ASP A 195 -9.25 2.49 -23.84
C ASP A 195 -8.63 1.20 -23.26
N CYS A 196 -9.07 0.77 -22.07
CA CYS A 196 -8.82 -0.56 -21.56
C CYS A 196 -10.13 -1.26 -21.14
N ASP A 197 -10.12 -2.58 -21.10
CA ASP A 197 -11.29 -3.41 -20.80
C ASP A 197 -11.44 -3.74 -19.31
N ALA A 198 -10.30 -3.78 -18.61
CA ALA A 198 -10.24 -3.97 -17.16
C ALA A 198 -8.97 -3.31 -16.60
N VAL A 199 -8.98 -3.06 -15.28
CA VAL A 199 -7.80 -2.59 -14.55
C VAL A 199 -7.48 -3.55 -13.41
N VAL A 200 -6.19 -3.71 -13.09
CA VAL A 200 -5.75 -4.43 -11.90
C VAL A 200 -5.42 -3.42 -10.82
N ILE A 201 -6.01 -3.59 -9.66
CA ILE A 201 -5.80 -2.73 -8.49
C ILE A 201 -5.60 -3.57 -7.24
N ASP A 202 -5.05 -2.95 -6.23
CA ASP A 202 -5.04 -3.51 -4.88
C ASP A 202 -6.46 -3.58 -4.31
N GLY A 203 -6.88 -4.75 -3.85
CA GLY A 203 -8.22 -4.97 -3.31
C GLY A 203 -8.54 -4.10 -2.10
N ILE A 204 -7.51 -3.74 -1.29
CA ILE A 204 -7.70 -2.85 -0.14
C ILE A 204 -8.14 -1.43 -0.51
N VAL A 205 -7.90 -0.98 -1.74
CA VAL A 205 -8.34 0.33 -2.22
C VAL A 205 -9.56 0.26 -3.14
N SER A 206 -9.97 -0.93 -3.58
CA SER A 206 -11.06 -1.11 -4.55
C SER A 206 -12.36 -0.46 -4.09
N GLY A 207 -12.73 -0.63 -2.82
CA GLY A 207 -13.93 -0.05 -2.23
C GLY A 207 -13.94 1.48 -2.16
N TYR A 208 -12.79 2.14 -2.30
CA TYR A 208 -12.71 3.60 -2.34
C TYR A 208 -13.02 4.15 -3.74
N TYR A 209 -12.71 3.40 -4.80
CA TYR A 209 -12.87 3.81 -6.18
C TYR A 209 -14.15 3.28 -6.84
N MET A 210 -14.87 2.36 -6.20
CA MET A 210 -16.15 1.78 -6.66
C MET A 210 -17.34 2.32 -5.90
#